data_3ea5d6729bd7f115de5bf63d789503c6
#
_entry.id   3ea5d6729bd7f115de5bf63d789503c6
#
_cell.length_a   1.000
_cell.length_b   1.000
_cell.length_c   1.000
_cell.angle_alpha   90.00
_cell.angle_beta   90.00
_cell.angle_gamma   90.00
#
_symmetry.space_group_name_H-M   'P 1'
#
loop_
_entity.id
_entity.type
_entity.pdbx_description
1 polymer ?
#
loop_
_entity_poly.entity_id
_entity_poly.type
_entity_poly.pdbx_seq_one_letter_code
_entity_poly.pdbx_strand_id
1 'polypeptide(L)'
;MRDQTLTRREFVKVGAAGAAGAALALTAAGTEAAPAMPERPLGRTGHKVRIFSLGGQATIEKPGTRDESIAIINRAIDLGVNYIDTAAAYGRPRTEGKERWELDGWSQTYIGEVMATRRKEVFLASKTDDRTRDGSMRLLEQSLRLLKTDHLDLWQLHNIMRDEQLDQIFGKDGAIEALQKAKDQKMVRYLGITGHFDPAVLVRGLDRFPFDTILMALNPADKHHLPFVSTVLALANKKNMGVIGMKIPARGRIFKPEGINGIKGPLSYVLSLPVSTVIIGCDNVQQLEENVEIARAFKPLPAAEMARLEGLTSTYVNDASWFKRDAAGWTRPGDDDQNTE
;
A
#
# COMPACT_ATOMS: atom_id res chain seq x y z
N MET A 1 21.43 14.99 -64.99
CA MET A 1 20.53 15.65 -64.03
C MET A 1 21.35 15.98 -62.79
N ARG A 2 21.57 17.27 -62.54
CA ARG A 2 22.40 17.74 -61.41
C ARG A 2 21.53 17.86 -60.19
N ASP A 3 21.91 17.16 -59.14
CA ASP A 3 21.31 17.23 -57.80
C ASP A 3 21.67 18.60 -57.18
N GLN A 4 20.67 19.45 -56.93
CA GLN A 4 20.85 20.74 -56.25
C GLN A 4 20.44 20.62 -54.78
N THR A 5 21.41 20.32 -53.96
CA THR A 5 21.27 20.44 -52.49
C THR A 5 21.40 21.91 -52.10
N LEU A 6 20.31 22.47 -51.58
CA LEU A 6 20.25 23.84 -51.02
C LEU A 6 21.16 23.95 -49.78
N THR A 7 22.00 25.00 -49.76
CA THR A 7 22.88 25.30 -48.63
C THR A 7 22.11 25.97 -47.48
N ARG A 8 22.62 25.84 -46.23
CA ARG A 8 22.04 26.46 -45.03
C ARG A 8 21.76 27.95 -45.16
N ARG A 9 22.46 28.68 -46.04
CA ARG A 9 22.30 30.12 -46.26
C ARG A 9 21.13 30.45 -47.18
N GLU A 10 20.75 29.54 -48.06
CA GLU A 10 19.59 29.68 -48.94
C GLU A 10 18.30 29.34 -48.25
N PHE A 11 18.33 28.41 -47.28
CA PHE A 11 17.17 28.08 -46.43
C PHE A 11 16.72 29.25 -45.54
N VAL A 12 17.68 30.09 -45.07
CA VAL A 12 17.39 31.28 -44.24
C VAL A 12 16.80 32.45 -45.05
N LYS A 13 17.08 32.52 -46.38
CA LYS A 13 16.58 33.59 -47.26
C LYS A 13 15.16 33.35 -47.78
N VAL A 14 14.68 32.10 -47.81
CA VAL A 14 13.31 31.76 -48.21
C VAL A 14 12.30 31.97 -47.07
N GLY A 15 12.76 32.02 -45.83
CA GLY A 15 11.92 32.24 -44.63
C GLY A 15 11.57 33.69 -44.32
N ALA A 16 12.12 34.69 -45.05
CA ALA A 16 11.99 36.14 -44.69
C ALA A 16 11.03 36.94 -45.58
N ALA A 17 10.30 36.33 -46.48
CA ALA A 17 9.33 37.01 -47.37
C ALA A 17 7.92 36.39 -47.32
N GLY A 18 7.27 36.48 -46.16
CA GLY A 18 5.91 35.94 -46.00
C GLY A 18 5.28 36.19 -44.62
N ALA A 19 5.62 37.29 -43.96
CA ALA A 19 5.04 37.60 -42.66
C ALA A 19 4.25 38.94 -42.72
N ALA A 20 3.13 38.90 -43.42
CA ALA A 20 2.10 39.93 -43.19
C ALA A 20 0.72 39.26 -43.20
N GLY A 21 0.09 39.14 -42.02
CA GLY A 21 -1.32 38.90 -41.85
C GLY A 21 -1.75 37.47 -41.55
N ALA A 22 -1.59 37.04 -40.33
CA ALA A 22 -2.58 36.32 -39.51
C ALA A 22 -1.95 36.08 -38.12
N ALA A 23 -2.19 36.94 -37.18
CA ALA A 23 -2.03 36.64 -35.76
C ALA A 23 -3.12 35.64 -35.39
N LEU A 24 -2.90 34.36 -35.68
CA LEU A 24 -3.58 33.28 -34.99
C LEU A 24 -3.10 33.32 -33.54
N ALA A 25 -3.96 33.84 -32.66
CA ALA A 25 -3.87 33.63 -31.26
C ALA A 25 -3.88 32.11 -31.04
N LEU A 26 -2.71 31.51 -30.94
CA LEU A 26 -2.52 30.25 -30.24
C LEU A 26 -2.90 30.56 -28.80
N THR A 27 -4.19 30.45 -28.47
CA THR A 27 -4.60 30.22 -27.11
C THR A 27 -3.85 28.94 -26.70
N ALA A 28 -2.81 29.14 -25.91
CA ALA A 28 -2.24 28.05 -25.12
C ALA A 28 -3.44 27.46 -24.39
N ALA A 29 -3.94 26.33 -24.90
CA ALA A 29 -4.82 25.48 -24.11
C ALA A 29 -3.99 25.16 -22.87
N GLY A 30 -4.28 25.87 -21.80
CA GLY A 30 -3.68 25.58 -20.49
C GLY A 30 -3.98 24.11 -20.26
N THR A 31 -2.96 23.30 -20.23
CA THR A 31 -3.08 21.93 -19.73
C THR A 31 -3.63 22.10 -18.33
N GLU A 32 -4.93 21.89 -18.18
CA GLU A 32 -5.58 21.87 -16.87
C GLU A 32 -4.76 20.89 -16.03
N ALA A 33 -4.14 21.38 -14.97
CA ALA A 33 -3.32 20.54 -14.10
C ALA A 33 -4.22 19.37 -13.64
N ALA A 34 -3.75 18.15 -13.80
CA ALA A 34 -4.50 16.98 -13.40
C ALA A 34 -5.00 17.17 -11.95
N PRO A 35 -6.28 16.85 -11.66
CA PRO A 35 -6.86 17.12 -10.36
C PRO A 35 -6.03 16.46 -9.27
N ALA A 36 -5.86 17.16 -8.15
CA ALA A 36 -5.13 16.60 -7.00
C ALA A 36 -5.87 15.36 -6.49
N MET A 37 -5.10 14.33 -6.11
CA MET A 37 -5.67 13.13 -5.51
C MET A 37 -6.43 13.50 -4.22
N PRO A 38 -7.68 13.03 -4.01
CA PRO A 38 -8.42 13.29 -2.78
C PRO A 38 -7.70 12.84 -1.52
N GLU A 39 -7.94 13.53 -0.42
CA GLU A 39 -7.43 13.19 0.91
C GLU A 39 -8.56 12.80 1.85
N ARG A 40 -8.25 11.93 2.81
CA ARG A 40 -9.14 11.55 3.90
C ARG A 40 -8.40 11.58 5.25
N PRO A 41 -9.10 11.81 6.37
CA PRO A 41 -8.48 11.67 7.68
C PRO A 41 -8.06 10.22 7.93
N LEU A 42 -6.88 10.04 8.52
CA LEU A 42 -6.44 8.73 9.02
C LEU A 42 -7.00 8.51 10.43
N GLY A 43 -8.32 8.34 10.52
CA GLY A 43 -9.04 8.21 11.78
C GLY A 43 -8.77 9.36 12.74
N ARG A 44 -8.56 9.03 14.02
CA ARG A 44 -8.28 10.00 15.10
C ARG A 44 -6.82 10.48 15.18
N THR A 45 -5.95 10.09 14.25
CA THR A 45 -4.53 10.50 14.27
C THR A 45 -4.30 11.98 14.01
N GLY A 46 -5.29 12.69 13.46
CA GLY A 46 -5.15 14.07 13.01
C GLY A 46 -4.38 14.24 11.69
N HIS A 47 -3.82 13.15 11.14
CA HIS A 47 -3.13 13.16 9.85
C HIS A 47 -4.13 12.92 8.70
N LYS A 48 -3.86 13.55 7.54
CA LYS A 48 -4.60 13.33 6.30
C LYS A 48 -3.74 12.54 5.31
N VAL A 49 -4.31 11.50 4.76
CA VAL A 49 -3.66 10.64 3.74
C VAL A 49 -4.38 10.76 2.40
N ARG A 50 -3.64 10.67 1.32
CA ARG A 50 -4.19 10.46 -0.01
C ARG A 50 -4.94 9.13 -0.05
N ILE A 51 -6.01 9.05 -0.85
CA ILE A 51 -6.84 7.85 -0.89
C ILE A 51 -6.13 6.63 -1.51
N PHE A 52 -5.04 6.84 -2.25
CA PHE A 52 -4.11 5.80 -2.71
C PHE A 52 -2.73 6.01 -2.09
N SER A 53 -2.11 4.93 -1.65
CA SER A 53 -0.83 4.85 -0.96
C SER A 53 0.03 3.72 -1.54
N LEU A 54 1.34 3.84 -1.42
CA LEU A 54 2.28 2.85 -1.96
C LEU A 54 2.52 1.72 -0.96
N GLY A 55 2.29 0.48 -1.40
CA GLY A 55 2.68 -0.73 -0.68
C GLY A 55 4.12 -1.15 -1.01
N GLY A 56 4.88 -1.56 -0.02
CA GLY A 56 6.28 -1.96 -0.14
C GLY A 56 6.49 -3.41 -0.64
N GLN A 57 5.44 -4.08 -1.13
CA GLN A 57 5.54 -5.38 -1.79
C GLN A 57 5.66 -5.25 -3.32
N ALA A 58 5.49 -6.33 -4.05
CA ALA A 58 5.70 -6.46 -5.49
C ALA A 58 7.19 -6.25 -5.87
N THR A 59 7.54 -5.33 -6.75
CA THR A 59 8.94 -5.12 -7.15
C THR A 59 9.81 -4.65 -5.98
N ILE A 60 9.27 -3.81 -5.10
CA ILE A 60 10.05 -3.20 -4.00
C ILE A 60 10.57 -4.24 -2.98
N GLU A 61 9.93 -5.40 -2.84
CA GLU A 61 10.40 -6.47 -1.94
C GLU A 61 11.35 -7.49 -2.61
N LYS A 62 11.57 -7.41 -3.93
CA LYS A 62 12.36 -8.40 -4.66
C LYS A 62 13.86 -8.07 -4.63
N PRO A 63 14.74 -9.07 -4.46
CA PRO A 63 16.18 -8.85 -4.60
C PRO A 63 16.54 -8.45 -6.05
N GLY A 64 17.51 -7.55 -6.18
CA GLY A 64 18.04 -7.14 -7.49
C GLY A 64 17.21 -6.11 -8.25
N THR A 65 16.12 -5.60 -7.69
CA THR A 65 15.22 -4.61 -8.33
C THR A 65 15.45 -3.19 -7.82
N ARG A 66 16.63 -2.87 -7.34
CA ARG A 66 16.95 -1.61 -6.68
C ARG A 66 16.52 -0.37 -7.49
N ASP A 67 16.98 -0.28 -8.75
CA ASP A 67 16.77 0.93 -9.54
C ASP A 67 15.28 1.12 -9.93
N GLU A 68 14.59 0.04 -10.27
CA GLU A 68 13.15 0.04 -10.52
C GLU A 68 12.36 0.40 -9.24
N SER A 69 12.76 -0.15 -8.10
CA SER A 69 12.14 0.15 -6.81
C SER A 69 12.28 1.62 -6.44
N ILE A 70 13.48 2.18 -6.60
CA ILE A 70 13.75 3.61 -6.35
C ILE A 70 12.94 4.49 -7.32
N ALA A 71 12.83 4.10 -8.59
CA ALA A 71 12.03 4.81 -9.56
C ALA A 71 10.53 4.82 -9.17
N ILE A 72 9.98 3.68 -8.78
CA ILE A 72 8.58 3.57 -8.31
C ILE A 72 8.35 4.46 -7.08
N ILE A 73 9.24 4.42 -6.08
CA ILE A 73 9.07 5.17 -4.83
C ILE A 73 9.14 6.67 -5.08
N ASN A 74 10.15 7.14 -5.82
CA ASN A 74 10.27 8.56 -6.17
C ASN A 74 9.06 9.03 -6.98
N ARG A 75 8.65 8.27 -7.99
CA ARG A 75 7.51 8.62 -8.81
C ARG A 75 6.20 8.69 -8.01
N ALA A 76 6.01 7.78 -7.05
CA ALA A 76 4.85 7.83 -6.15
C ALA A 76 4.79 9.16 -5.38
N ILE A 77 5.90 9.58 -4.78
CA ILE A 77 5.97 10.84 -4.06
C ILE A 77 5.74 12.03 -5.00
N ASP A 78 6.34 12.05 -6.20
CA ASP A 78 6.15 13.09 -7.21
C ASP A 78 4.69 13.20 -7.68
N LEU A 79 3.96 12.10 -7.69
CA LEU A 79 2.53 12.06 -8.01
C LEU A 79 1.63 12.46 -6.83
N GLY A 80 2.23 12.77 -5.67
CA GLY A 80 1.54 13.25 -4.48
C GLY A 80 1.09 12.14 -3.51
N VAL A 81 1.58 10.90 -3.69
CA VAL A 81 1.40 9.85 -2.67
C VAL A 81 2.14 10.28 -1.39
N ASN A 82 1.43 10.36 -0.28
CA ASN A 82 1.97 10.84 0.99
C ASN A 82 1.97 9.76 2.11
N TYR A 83 1.74 8.49 1.76
CA TYR A 83 1.82 7.36 2.69
C TYR A 83 2.51 6.18 2.01
N ILE A 84 3.53 5.64 2.66
CA ILE A 84 4.26 4.45 2.22
C ILE A 84 4.21 3.40 3.32
N ASP A 85 3.78 2.19 2.96
CA ASP A 85 3.67 1.05 3.86
C ASP A 85 4.71 -0.01 3.54
N THR A 86 5.48 -0.43 4.55
CA THR A 86 6.42 -1.54 4.45
C THR A 86 6.33 -2.45 5.69
N ALA A 87 7.18 -3.44 5.79
CA ALA A 87 7.32 -4.32 6.95
C ALA A 87 8.74 -4.86 7.06
N ALA A 88 9.17 -5.21 8.28
CA ALA A 88 10.46 -5.88 8.51
C ALA A 88 10.56 -7.22 7.77
N ALA A 89 9.42 -7.87 7.52
CA ALA A 89 9.34 -9.15 6.82
C ALA A 89 9.50 -9.03 5.28
N TYR A 90 9.20 -7.86 4.68
CA TYR A 90 9.11 -7.75 3.23
C TYR A 90 10.47 -7.87 2.53
N GLY A 91 10.60 -8.94 1.74
CA GLY A 91 11.84 -9.25 1.03
C GLY A 91 12.98 -9.68 1.96
N ARG A 92 12.69 -10.08 3.20
CA ARG A 92 13.70 -10.64 4.12
C ARG A 92 14.09 -12.03 3.65
N PRO A 93 15.39 -12.30 3.37
CA PRO A 93 15.82 -13.63 2.98
C PRO A 93 15.59 -14.62 4.13
N ARG A 94 15.38 -15.89 3.78
CA ARG A 94 15.30 -16.99 4.76
C ARG A 94 16.67 -17.62 4.86
N THR A 95 17.23 -17.63 6.07
CA THR A 95 18.53 -18.23 6.32
C THR A 95 18.45 -19.01 7.63
N GLU A 96 18.69 -20.32 7.56
CA GLU A 96 18.72 -21.16 8.74
C GLU A 96 19.75 -20.66 9.76
N GLY A 97 19.41 -20.75 11.05
CA GLY A 97 20.26 -20.37 12.15
C GLY A 97 20.44 -18.87 12.36
N LYS A 98 19.72 -18.02 11.61
CA LYS A 98 19.72 -16.57 11.84
C LYS A 98 18.38 -16.09 12.40
N GLU A 99 18.48 -15.12 13.29
CA GLU A 99 17.32 -14.43 13.84
C GLU A 99 16.75 -13.41 12.82
N ARG A 100 15.45 -13.10 12.93
CA ARG A 100 14.76 -12.19 12.01
C ARG A 100 15.42 -10.83 11.88
N TRP A 101 15.91 -10.28 12.97
CA TRP A 101 16.58 -8.97 13.01
C TRP A 101 18.03 -8.97 12.51
N GLU A 102 18.58 -10.14 12.17
CA GLU A 102 19.91 -10.26 11.55
C GLU A 102 19.84 -10.25 10.01
N LEU A 103 18.64 -10.27 9.45
CA LEU A 103 18.39 -10.39 8.02
C LEU A 103 17.68 -9.13 7.50
N ASP A 104 18.35 -8.38 6.67
CA ASP A 104 17.81 -7.15 6.09
C ASP A 104 16.75 -7.44 5.00
N GLY A 105 15.59 -6.80 5.11
CA GLY A 105 14.54 -6.87 4.11
C GLY A 105 14.76 -5.89 2.97
N TRP A 106 14.61 -6.34 1.72
CA TRP A 106 14.83 -5.52 0.54
C TRP A 106 13.89 -4.30 0.49
N SER A 107 12.63 -4.48 0.87
CA SER A 107 11.66 -3.40 0.85
C SER A 107 12.10 -2.20 1.69
N GLN A 108 12.48 -2.43 2.94
CA GLN A 108 12.96 -1.36 3.82
C GLN A 108 14.29 -0.77 3.36
N THR A 109 15.16 -1.59 2.77
CA THR A 109 16.45 -1.14 2.24
C THR A 109 16.25 -0.15 1.10
N TYR A 110 15.43 -0.49 0.10
CA TYR A 110 15.19 0.39 -1.06
C TYR A 110 14.39 1.64 -0.69
N ILE A 111 13.37 1.51 0.16
CA ILE A 111 12.62 2.66 0.66
C ILE A 111 13.56 3.60 1.43
N GLY A 112 14.47 3.07 2.26
CA GLY A 112 15.42 3.85 3.03
C GLY A 112 16.39 4.67 2.19
N GLU A 113 16.73 4.23 0.99
CA GLU A 113 17.56 5.02 0.08
C GLU A 113 16.84 6.32 -0.35
N VAL A 114 15.55 6.27 -0.59
CA VAL A 114 14.74 7.45 -0.91
C VAL A 114 14.45 8.28 0.35
N MET A 115 14.17 7.62 1.48
CA MET A 115 13.90 8.33 2.74
C MET A 115 15.09 9.14 3.25
N ALA A 116 16.31 8.80 2.88
CA ALA A 116 17.49 9.60 3.22
C ALA A 116 17.36 11.09 2.82
N THR A 117 16.58 11.41 1.80
CA THR A 117 16.38 12.77 1.29
C THR A 117 14.91 13.23 1.31
N ARG A 118 13.94 12.29 1.28
CA ARG A 118 12.52 12.61 1.10
C ARG A 118 11.64 12.23 2.30
N ARG A 119 12.23 11.91 3.47
CA ARG A 119 11.50 11.44 4.66
C ARG A 119 10.32 12.34 5.07
N LYS A 120 10.48 13.65 4.93
CA LYS A 120 9.47 14.62 5.36
C LYS A 120 8.24 14.70 4.46
N GLU A 121 8.31 14.12 3.27
CA GLU A 121 7.22 14.17 2.29
C GLU A 121 6.18 13.06 2.51
N VAL A 122 6.49 12.05 3.33
CA VAL A 122 5.65 10.86 3.50
C VAL A 122 5.36 10.52 4.97
N PHE A 123 4.19 10.00 5.20
CA PHE A 123 3.82 9.26 6.40
C PHE A 123 4.32 7.82 6.21
N LEU A 124 5.32 7.43 7.00
CA LEU A 124 6.03 6.17 6.83
C LEU A 124 5.55 5.13 7.85
N ALA A 125 5.05 4.01 7.34
CA ALA A 125 4.57 2.90 8.16
C ALA A 125 5.44 1.65 7.98
N SER A 126 5.69 0.95 9.10
CA SER A 126 6.29 -0.39 9.09
C SER A 126 5.61 -1.31 10.10
N LYS A 127 6.07 -2.57 10.18
CA LYS A 127 5.41 -3.61 10.97
C LYS A 127 6.44 -4.51 11.66
N THR A 128 6.04 -5.10 12.81
CA THR A 128 6.75 -6.21 13.44
C THR A 128 5.99 -7.51 13.28
N ASP A 129 6.65 -8.55 12.86
CA ASP A 129 6.16 -9.93 12.80
C ASP A 129 6.63 -10.78 14.00
N ASP A 130 7.35 -10.20 14.94
CA ASP A 130 7.67 -10.80 16.23
C ASP A 130 6.52 -10.57 17.24
N ARG A 131 6.29 -11.53 18.12
CA ARG A 131 5.22 -11.47 19.11
C ARG A 131 5.74 -11.15 20.52
N THR A 132 7.06 -11.11 20.70
CA THR A 132 7.70 -10.78 21.94
C THR A 132 8.10 -9.30 22.00
N ARG A 133 8.24 -8.77 23.22
CA ARG A 133 8.71 -7.40 23.44
C ARG A 133 10.12 -7.20 22.85
N ASP A 134 11.04 -8.06 23.20
CA ASP A 134 12.46 -7.85 22.86
C ASP A 134 12.72 -8.11 21.37
N GLY A 135 12.10 -9.12 20.77
CA GLY A 135 12.17 -9.37 19.33
C GLY A 135 11.57 -8.23 18.52
N SER A 136 10.40 -7.73 18.92
CA SER A 136 9.77 -6.58 18.28
C SER A 136 10.64 -5.32 18.37
N MET A 137 11.25 -5.01 19.53
CA MET A 137 12.16 -3.86 19.64
C MET A 137 13.37 -3.98 18.73
N ARG A 138 14.00 -5.16 18.62
CA ARG A 138 15.11 -5.39 17.70
C ARG A 138 14.70 -5.19 16.24
N LEU A 139 13.50 -5.65 15.84
CA LEU A 139 12.96 -5.41 14.51
C LEU A 139 12.67 -3.93 14.26
N LEU A 140 12.24 -3.17 15.26
CA LEU A 140 12.07 -1.72 15.12
C LEU A 140 13.40 -1.01 14.89
N GLU A 141 14.42 -1.33 15.72
CA GLU A 141 15.76 -0.76 15.59
C GLU A 141 16.36 -1.07 14.20
N GLN A 142 16.20 -2.31 13.73
CA GLN A 142 16.58 -2.69 12.37
C GLN A 142 15.82 -1.88 11.32
N SER A 143 14.50 -1.75 11.47
CA SER A 143 13.65 -0.99 10.55
C SER A 143 14.08 0.48 10.45
N LEU A 144 14.37 1.14 11.57
CA LEU A 144 14.84 2.52 11.59
C LEU A 144 16.18 2.67 10.88
N ARG A 145 17.11 1.72 11.11
CA ARG A 145 18.41 1.69 10.44
C ARG A 145 18.26 1.51 8.93
N LEU A 146 17.47 0.54 8.47
CA LEU A 146 17.25 0.27 7.04
C LEU A 146 16.54 1.41 6.35
N LEU A 147 15.51 1.96 6.97
CA LEU A 147 14.71 3.08 6.46
C LEU A 147 15.44 4.44 6.58
N LYS A 148 16.64 4.47 7.17
CA LYS A 148 17.47 5.68 7.36
C LYS A 148 16.69 6.83 8.00
N THR A 149 15.95 6.53 9.06
CA THR A 149 15.11 7.49 9.78
C THR A 149 15.22 7.25 11.30
N ASP A 150 14.98 8.27 12.08
CA ASP A 150 14.96 8.21 13.54
C ASP A 150 13.58 7.83 14.11
N HIS A 151 12.53 7.86 13.28
CA HIS A 151 11.19 7.49 13.71
C HIS A 151 10.31 6.96 12.57
N LEU A 152 9.30 6.17 12.93
CA LEU A 152 8.17 5.84 12.07
C LEU A 152 6.96 6.69 12.42
N ASP A 153 6.11 6.98 11.46
CA ASP A 153 4.81 7.57 11.75
C ASP A 153 3.84 6.53 12.30
N LEU A 154 3.88 5.31 11.78
CA LEU A 154 3.03 4.21 12.22
C LEU A 154 3.83 2.90 12.34
N TRP A 155 3.68 2.23 13.48
CA TRP A 155 4.21 0.90 13.67
C TRP A 155 3.11 -0.09 14.03
N GLN A 156 3.07 -1.24 13.34
CA GLN A 156 1.93 -2.13 13.35
C GLN A 156 2.31 -3.55 13.76
N LEU A 157 1.44 -4.22 14.50
CA LEU A 157 1.48 -5.68 14.66
C LEU A 157 1.15 -6.34 13.33
N HIS A 158 2.07 -7.12 12.78
CA HIS A 158 1.95 -7.68 11.43
C HIS A 158 1.17 -8.98 11.42
N ASN A 159 0.16 -9.06 10.56
CA ASN A 159 -0.52 -10.28 10.16
C ASN A 159 -0.98 -11.16 11.35
N ILE A 160 -1.92 -10.64 12.12
CA ILE A 160 -2.51 -11.38 13.24
C ILE A 160 -3.55 -12.35 12.69
N MET A 161 -3.33 -13.64 12.93
CA MET A 161 -4.08 -14.72 12.32
C MET A 161 -4.88 -15.56 13.34
N ARG A 162 -4.41 -15.65 14.58
CA ARG A 162 -4.92 -16.57 15.59
C ARG A 162 -4.92 -15.99 16.99
N ASP A 163 -5.74 -16.58 17.86
CA ASP A 163 -5.88 -16.16 19.25
C ASP A 163 -4.60 -16.37 20.07
N GLU A 164 -3.86 -17.45 19.80
CA GLU A 164 -2.58 -17.75 20.46
C GLU A 164 -1.56 -16.62 20.22
N GLN A 165 -1.59 -16.00 19.05
CA GLN A 165 -0.76 -14.83 18.77
C GLN A 165 -1.20 -13.62 19.59
N LEU A 166 -2.53 -13.41 19.75
CA LEU A 166 -3.04 -12.34 20.62
C LEU A 166 -2.63 -12.58 22.09
N ASP A 167 -2.70 -13.81 22.56
CA ASP A 167 -2.32 -14.14 23.93
C ASP A 167 -0.84 -13.91 24.18
N GLN A 168 0.01 -14.24 23.21
CA GLN A 168 1.45 -13.94 23.29
C GLN A 168 1.71 -12.43 23.23
N ILE A 169 1.07 -11.70 22.32
CA ILE A 169 1.23 -10.25 22.13
C ILE A 169 0.83 -9.47 23.38
N PHE A 170 -0.29 -9.84 24.00
CA PHE A 170 -0.84 -9.15 25.17
C PHE A 170 -0.43 -9.77 26.51
N GLY A 171 0.31 -10.85 26.48
CA GLY A 171 0.88 -11.50 27.67
C GLY A 171 2.11 -10.76 28.20
N LYS A 172 2.68 -11.31 29.27
CA LYS A 172 3.95 -10.82 29.84
C LYS A 172 5.05 -10.89 28.80
N ASP A 173 5.85 -9.83 28.71
CA ASP A 173 6.93 -9.67 27.73
C ASP A 173 6.45 -9.78 26.26
N GLY A 174 5.17 -9.48 26.01
CA GLY A 174 4.56 -9.50 24.69
C GLY A 174 4.84 -8.25 23.86
N ALA A 175 4.60 -8.35 22.56
CA ALA A 175 4.91 -7.27 21.62
C ALA A 175 4.17 -5.95 21.92
N ILE A 176 3.04 -5.98 22.63
CA ILE A 176 2.31 -4.76 23.00
C ILE A 176 3.15 -3.85 23.91
N GLU A 177 3.96 -4.42 24.80
CA GLU A 177 4.87 -3.66 25.64
C GLU A 177 5.93 -2.93 24.80
N ALA A 178 6.42 -3.58 23.72
CA ALA A 178 7.32 -2.94 22.77
C ALA A 178 6.68 -1.76 22.06
N LEU A 179 5.43 -1.93 21.58
CA LEU A 179 4.70 -0.86 20.90
C LEU A 179 4.52 0.36 21.81
N GLN A 180 4.11 0.14 23.06
CA GLN A 180 3.95 1.22 24.03
C GLN A 180 5.28 1.91 24.34
N LYS A 181 6.34 1.14 24.63
CA LYS A 181 7.68 1.66 24.88
C LYS A 181 8.23 2.48 23.72
N ALA A 182 8.07 1.99 22.48
CA ALA A 182 8.52 2.71 21.29
C ALA A 182 7.76 4.05 21.11
N LYS A 183 6.47 4.09 21.44
CA LYS A 183 5.67 5.32 21.40
C LYS A 183 6.12 6.31 22.48
N ASP A 184 6.35 5.85 23.71
CA ASP A 184 6.83 6.68 24.83
C ASP A 184 8.22 7.27 24.53
N GLN A 185 9.08 6.50 23.88
CA GLN A 185 10.41 6.93 23.42
C GLN A 185 10.39 7.76 22.13
N LYS A 186 9.20 8.04 21.56
CA LYS A 186 9.02 8.79 20.31
C LYS A 186 9.68 8.16 19.09
N MET A 187 10.03 6.89 19.14
CA MET A 187 10.50 6.12 17.99
C MET A 187 9.36 5.87 16.99
N VAL A 188 8.11 5.88 17.46
CA VAL A 188 6.91 5.77 16.64
C VAL A 188 5.82 6.74 17.12
N ARG A 189 5.00 7.27 16.21
CA ARG A 189 3.93 8.21 16.57
C ARG A 189 2.62 7.50 16.87
N TYR A 190 2.25 6.54 16.01
CA TYR A 190 0.97 5.84 16.07
C TYR A 190 1.18 4.33 16.07
N LEU A 191 0.21 3.61 16.64
CA LEU A 191 0.23 2.17 16.78
C LEU A 191 -0.92 1.53 15.99
N GLY A 192 -0.64 0.46 15.26
CA GLY A 192 -1.62 -0.23 14.45
C GLY A 192 -1.62 -1.75 14.62
N ILE A 193 -2.65 -2.37 14.05
CA ILE A 193 -2.77 -3.82 13.94
C ILE A 193 -3.12 -4.20 12.52
N THR A 194 -2.61 -5.34 12.04
CA THR A 194 -2.88 -5.80 10.69
C THR A 194 -3.30 -7.26 10.65
N GLY A 195 -4.12 -7.61 9.67
CA GLY A 195 -4.47 -8.99 9.38
C GLY A 195 -5.36 -9.13 8.16
N HIS A 196 -5.37 -10.34 7.62
CA HIS A 196 -6.17 -10.68 6.45
C HIS A 196 -6.74 -12.10 6.51
N PHE A 197 -6.46 -12.84 7.58
CA PHE A 197 -6.79 -14.27 7.71
C PHE A 197 -8.20 -14.50 8.28
N ASP A 198 -8.43 -14.06 9.51
CA ASP A 198 -9.70 -14.22 10.21
C ASP A 198 -10.15 -12.88 10.83
N PRO A 199 -11.28 -12.31 10.39
CA PRO A 199 -11.79 -11.07 10.94
C PRO A 199 -12.12 -11.16 12.42
N ALA A 200 -12.56 -12.32 12.92
CA ALA A 200 -12.93 -12.48 14.34
C ALA A 200 -11.71 -12.31 15.26
N VAL A 201 -10.53 -12.76 14.85
CA VAL A 201 -9.30 -12.55 15.61
C VAL A 201 -8.96 -11.06 15.71
N LEU A 202 -9.10 -10.31 14.61
CA LEU A 202 -8.85 -8.86 14.65
C LEU A 202 -9.86 -8.12 15.53
N VAL A 203 -11.14 -8.50 15.51
CA VAL A 203 -12.15 -7.93 16.43
C VAL A 203 -11.69 -8.11 17.88
N ARG A 204 -11.28 -9.32 18.28
CA ARG A 204 -10.75 -9.58 19.63
C ARG A 204 -9.49 -8.76 19.94
N GLY A 205 -8.60 -8.57 18.96
CA GLY A 205 -7.42 -7.71 19.11
C GLY A 205 -7.80 -6.25 19.35
N LEU A 206 -8.80 -5.72 18.63
CA LEU A 206 -9.31 -4.36 18.78
C LEU A 206 -10.03 -4.10 20.11
N ASP A 207 -10.49 -5.14 20.78
CA ASP A 207 -11.11 -5.03 22.12
C ASP A 207 -10.05 -5.03 23.24
N ARG A 208 -8.85 -5.54 22.96
CA ARG A 208 -7.74 -5.63 23.94
C ARG A 208 -6.89 -4.36 24.03
N PHE A 209 -6.84 -3.55 22.96
CA PHE A 209 -5.99 -2.35 22.91
C PHE A 209 -6.55 -1.27 21.97
N PRO A 210 -6.44 0.03 22.32
CA PRO A 210 -6.96 1.15 21.53
C PRO A 210 -6.00 1.55 20.40
N PHE A 211 -5.76 0.66 19.43
CA PHE A 211 -4.95 0.98 18.25
C PHE A 211 -5.44 2.21 17.51
N ASP A 212 -4.51 2.99 16.95
CA ASP A 212 -4.81 4.20 16.16
C ASP A 212 -5.30 3.83 14.76
N THR A 213 -4.76 2.74 14.18
CA THR A 213 -5.10 2.29 12.82
C THR A 213 -5.31 0.78 12.73
N ILE A 214 -5.98 0.38 11.66
CA ILE A 214 -6.08 -1.01 11.23
C ILE A 214 -5.82 -1.14 9.74
N LEU A 215 -4.98 -2.11 9.36
CA LEU A 215 -4.72 -2.50 7.98
C LEU A 215 -5.35 -3.87 7.74
N MET A 216 -6.34 -3.96 6.86
CA MET A 216 -7.12 -5.16 6.62
C MET A 216 -7.35 -5.45 5.14
N ALA A 217 -7.60 -6.73 4.83
CA ALA A 217 -7.91 -7.15 3.47
C ALA A 217 -9.31 -6.69 3.07
N LEU A 218 -9.41 -6.03 1.92
CA LEU A 218 -10.66 -5.57 1.33
C LEU A 218 -10.61 -5.73 -0.19
N ASN A 219 -11.61 -6.39 -0.77
CA ASN A 219 -11.84 -6.43 -2.20
C ASN A 219 -13.30 -6.86 -2.49
N PRO A 220 -13.78 -6.86 -3.74
CA PRO A 220 -15.16 -7.24 -4.06
C PRO A 220 -15.58 -8.66 -3.64
N ALA A 221 -14.63 -9.58 -3.44
CA ALA A 221 -14.96 -10.94 -2.98
C ALA A 221 -15.17 -11.06 -1.46
N ASP A 222 -14.89 -9.99 -0.70
CA ASP A 222 -14.87 -10.01 0.76
C ASP A 222 -16.16 -10.55 1.38
N LYS A 223 -17.31 -10.16 0.82
CA LYS A 223 -18.63 -10.52 1.38
C LYS A 223 -18.93 -12.03 1.35
N HIS A 224 -18.28 -12.79 0.48
CA HIS A 224 -18.62 -14.20 0.22
C HIS A 224 -17.96 -15.17 1.21
N HIS A 225 -16.88 -14.75 1.87
CA HIS A 225 -16.15 -15.59 2.80
C HIS A 225 -15.47 -14.76 3.88
N LEU A 226 -15.75 -15.03 5.16
CA LEU A 226 -15.18 -14.32 6.32
C LEU A 226 -15.13 -12.79 6.11
N PRO A 227 -16.26 -12.10 6.03
CA PRO A 227 -16.32 -10.72 5.58
C PRO A 227 -15.70 -9.74 6.60
N PHE A 228 -14.67 -9.00 6.16
CA PHE A 228 -14.07 -7.90 6.92
C PHE A 228 -14.95 -6.65 6.89
N VAL A 229 -15.67 -6.42 5.79
CA VAL A 229 -16.53 -5.22 5.63
C VAL A 229 -17.59 -5.14 6.70
N SER A 230 -18.35 -6.20 6.92
CA SER A 230 -19.46 -6.21 7.90
C SER A 230 -19.01 -6.39 9.35
N THR A 231 -17.75 -6.73 9.59
CA THR A 231 -17.23 -7.01 10.93
C THR A 231 -16.18 -5.99 11.35
N VAL A 232 -14.93 -6.17 10.92
CA VAL A 232 -13.77 -5.35 11.34
C VAL A 232 -13.89 -3.91 10.88
N LEU A 233 -14.29 -3.68 9.62
CA LEU A 233 -14.45 -2.33 9.07
C LEU A 233 -15.52 -1.54 9.82
N ALA A 234 -16.67 -2.16 10.09
CA ALA A 234 -17.74 -1.53 10.84
C ALA A 234 -17.29 -1.15 12.27
N LEU A 235 -16.57 -2.06 12.96
CA LEU A 235 -16.02 -1.80 14.29
C LEU A 235 -14.95 -0.71 14.28
N ALA A 236 -14.02 -0.74 13.32
CA ALA A 236 -12.95 0.25 13.20
C ALA A 236 -13.52 1.67 12.99
N ASN A 237 -14.54 1.82 12.14
CA ASN A 237 -15.21 3.10 11.92
C ASN A 237 -15.93 3.57 13.20
N LYS A 238 -16.63 2.68 13.93
CA LYS A 238 -17.25 3.00 15.22
C LYS A 238 -16.22 3.50 16.25
N LYS A 239 -15.00 2.94 16.22
CA LYS A 239 -13.89 3.35 17.10
C LYS A 239 -13.10 4.56 16.55
N ASN A 240 -13.50 5.17 15.42
CA ASN A 240 -12.82 6.26 14.73
C ASN A 240 -11.32 5.96 14.47
N MET A 241 -11.02 4.75 14.01
CA MET A 241 -9.68 4.33 13.65
C MET A 241 -9.33 4.73 12.22
N GLY A 242 -8.04 4.93 11.94
CA GLY A 242 -7.55 5.02 10.56
C GLY A 242 -7.67 3.64 9.89
N VAL A 243 -8.45 3.55 8.82
CA VAL A 243 -8.66 2.29 8.10
C VAL A 243 -7.86 2.29 6.81
N ILE A 244 -7.00 1.27 6.66
CA ILE A 244 -6.14 1.09 5.50
C ILE A 244 -6.55 -0.23 4.82
N GLY A 245 -6.94 -0.15 3.54
CA GLY A 245 -7.31 -1.34 2.75
C GLY A 245 -6.09 -1.96 2.06
N MET A 246 -5.97 -3.28 2.11
CA MET A 246 -4.96 -4.04 1.37
C MET A 246 -5.59 -5.21 0.61
N LYS A 247 -4.79 -5.96 -0.16
CA LYS A 247 -5.22 -7.15 -0.93
C LYS A 247 -6.27 -6.85 -2.00
N ILE A 248 -6.34 -5.61 -2.47
CA ILE A 248 -7.30 -5.16 -3.50
C ILE A 248 -7.19 -6.02 -4.77
N PRO A 249 -5.99 -6.20 -5.39
CA PRO A 249 -5.82 -7.07 -6.53
C PRO A 249 -5.65 -8.57 -6.15
N ALA A 250 -5.66 -8.94 -4.85
CA ALA A 250 -5.39 -10.31 -4.39
C ALA A 250 -4.14 -10.94 -5.05
N ARG A 251 -3.04 -10.18 -5.20
CA ARG A 251 -1.84 -10.56 -6.00
C ARG A 251 -2.18 -10.96 -7.45
N GLY A 252 -3.15 -10.30 -8.07
CA GLY A 252 -3.63 -10.57 -9.43
C GLY A 252 -4.69 -11.67 -9.53
N ARG A 253 -4.92 -12.47 -8.48
CA ARG A 253 -5.86 -13.62 -8.53
C ARG A 253 -7.33 -13.22 -8.69
N ILE A 254 -7.68 -11.95 -8.39
CA ILE A 254 -9.04 -11.41 -8.60
C ILE A 254 -9.35 -11.19 -10.09
N PHE A 255 -8.31 -11.09 -10.94
CA PHE A 255 -8.51 -10.82 -12.35
C PHE A 255 -8.88 -12.09 -13.12
N LYS A 256 -10.02 -12.10 -13.77
CA LYS A 256 -10.52 -13.20 -14.60
C LYS A 256 -11.11 -12.64 -15.89
N PRO A 257 -10.96 -13.31 -17.05
CA PRO A 257 -11.49 -12.83 -18.33
C PRO A 257 -13.01 -12.58 -18.30
N GLU A 258 -13.76 -13.45 -17.65
CA GLU A 258 -15.23 -13.35 -17.53
C GLU A 258 -15.68 -12.74 -16.19
N GLY A 259 -14.75 -12.18 -15.44
CA GLY A 259 -14.98 -11.57 -14.14
C GLY A 259 -14.48 -10.14 -14.07
N ILE A 260 -13.68 -9.86 -13.07
CA ILE A 260 -12.98 -8.58 -12.95
C ILE A 260 -11.74 -8.64 -13.85
N ASN A 261 -11.64 -7.75 -14.83
CA ASN A 261 -10.58 -7.75 -15.85
C ASN A 261 -9.54 -6.62 -15.70
N GLY A 262 -9.58 -5.85 -14.61
CA GLY A 262 -8.62 -4.78 -14.36
C GLY A 262 -8.76 -4.16 -12.98
N ILE A 263 -7.77 -3.35 -12.60
CA ILE A 263 -7.66 -2.79 -11.25
C ILE A 263 -8.70 -1.72 -10.93
N LYS A 264 -9.24 -1.01 -11.94
CA LYS A 264 -10.16 0.11 -11.73
C LYS A 264 -11.40 -0.27 -10.92
N GLY A 265 -12.02 -1.40 -11.24
CA GLY A 265 -13.21 -1.88 -10.52
C GLY A 265 -12.92 -2.15 -9.03
N PRO A 266 -11.99 -3.07 -8.70
CA PRO A 266 -11.64 -3.38 -7.31
C PRO A 266 -11.13 -2.17 -6.53
N LEU A 267 -10.31 -1.32 -7.12
CA LEU A 267 -9.80 -0.12 -6.47
C LEU A 267 -10.94 0.85 -6.15
N SER A 268 -11.80 1.16 -7.12
CA SER A 268 -12.96 2.03 -6.91
C SER A 268 -13.95 1.43 -5.90
N TYR A 269 -14.12 0.10 -5.90
CA TYR A 269 -14.94 -0.60 -4.91
C TYR A 269 -14.44 -0.32 -3.48
N VAL A 270 -13.16 -0.58 -3.20
CA VAL A 270 -12.61 -0.37 -1.86
C VAL A 270 -12.59 1.11 -1.47
N LEU A 271 -12.30 2.01 -2.42
CA LEU A 271 -12.36 3.45 -2.18
C LEU A 271 -13.79 3.95 -1.90
N SER A 272 -14.83 3.22 -2.33
CA SER A 272 -16.25 3.52 -2.02
C SER A 272 -16.66 3.08 -0.61
N LEU A 273 -15.85 2.24 0.03
CA LEU A 273 -16.02 1.88 1.44
C LEU A 273 -15.49 3.01 2.35
N PRO A 274 -15.89 3.06 3.63
CA PRO A 274 -15.40 4.05 4.59
C PRO A 274 -13.97 3.74 5.06
N VAL A 275 -13.02 3.80 4.12
CA VAL A 275 -11.58 3.62 4.36
C VAL A 275 -10.87 4.98 4.29
N SER A 276 -9.75 5.12 5.01
CA SER A 276 -8.88 6.30 4.93
C SER A 276 -8.04 6.28 3.65
N THR A 277 -7.45 5.14 3.34
CA THR A 277 -6.61 4.93 2.16
C THR A 277 -6.55 3.44 1.80
N VAL A 278 -6.01 3.16 0.63
CA VAL A 278 -5.62 1.81 0.21
C VAL A 278 -4.13 1.74 -0.07
N ILE A 279 -3.50 0.60 0.20
CA ILE A 279 -2.12 0.34 -0.19
C ILE A 279 -2.06 -0.72 -1.28
N ILE A 280 -1.33 -0.43 -2.36
CA ILE A 280 -1.07 -1.38 -3.45
C ILE A 280 0.42 -1.34 -3.79
N GLY A 281 1.08 -2.49 -3.80
CA GLY A 281 2.41 -2.65 -4.39
C GLY A 281 2.30 -2.65 -5.91
N CYS A 282 3.26 -2.03 -6.59
CA CYS A 282 3.30 -1.91 -8.04
C CYS A 282 4.52 -2.64 -8.60
N ASP A 283 4.34 -3.33 -9.73
CA ASP A 283 5.43 -4.03 -10.39
C ASP A 283 6.32 -3.08 -11.22
N ASN A 284 5.80 -1.92 -11.62
CA ASN A 284 6.51 -0.89 -12.37
C ASN A 284 5.86 0.48 -12.21
N VAL A 285 6.50 1.51 -12.75
CA VAL A 285 6.03 2.91 -12.73
C VAL A 285 4.69 3.08 -13.45
N GLN A 286 4.46 2.37 -14.56
CA GLN A 286 3.21 2.47 -15.30
C GLN A 286 2.01 2.02 -14.46
N GLN A 287 2.09 0.88 -13.78
CA GLN A 287 1.03 0.42 -12.86
C GLN A 287 0.76 1.43 -11.73
N LEU A 288 1.82 2.05 -11.20
CA LEU A 288 1.67 3.10 -10.21
C LEU A 288 0.88 4.30 -10.77
N GLU A 289 1.26 4.78 -11.96
CA GLU A 289 0.60 5.91 -12.62
C GLU A 289 -0.86 5.62 -12.92
N GLU A 290 -1.18 4.44 -13.43
CA GLU A 290 -2.56 3.98 -13.66
C GLU A 290 -3.38 3.97 -12.36
N ASN A 291 -2.84 3.45 -11.27
CA ASN A 291 -3.51 3.44 -9.97
C ASN A 291 -3.75 4.86 -9.43
N VAL A 292 -2.78 5.76 -9.57
CA VAL A 292 -2.89 7.16 -9.16
C VAL A 292 -3.94 7.89 -9.99
N GLU A 293 -3.98 7.69 -11.31
CA GLU A 293 -4.99 8.30 -12.17
C GLU A 293 -6.41 7.82 -11.83
N ILE A 294 -6.59 6.54 -11.53
CA ILE A 294 -7.88 6.02 -11.03
C ILE A 294 -8.26 6.72 -9.73
N ALA A 295 -7.31 6.89 -8.79
CA ALA A 295 -7.56 7.55 -7.53
C ALA A 295 -7.86 9.06 -7.69
N ARG A 296 -7.20 9.75 -8.61
CA ARG A 296 -7.50 11.16 -8.94
C ARG A 296 -8.89 11.36 -9.52
N ALA A 297 -9.28 10.45 -10.42
CA ALA A 297 -10.59 10.47 -11.07
C ALA A 297 -11.69 9.81 -10.23
N PHE A 298 -11.38 9.37 -9.01
CA PHE A 298 -12.30 8.58 -8.19
C PHE A 298 -13.62 9.32 -7.91
N LYS A 299 -14.71 8.59 -8.11
CA LYS A 299 -16.06 8.93 -7.64
C LYS A 299 -16.64 7.69 -6.98
N PRO A 300 -17.37 7.84 -5.86
CA PRO A 300 -18.02 6.71 -5.21
C PRO A 300 -18.90 5.92 -6.18
N LEU A 301 -18.77 4.60 -6.14
CA LEU A 301 -19.58 3.71 -6.98
C LEU A 301 -21.03 3.68 -6.48
N PRO A 302 -22.02 3.67 -7.38
CA PRO A 302 -23.41 3.38 -7.01
C PRO A 302 -23.55 1.98 -6.40
N ALA A 303 -24.54 1.79 -5.52
CA ALA A 303 -24.81 0.50 -4.89
C ALA A 303 -24.98 -0.67 -5.88
N ALA A 304 -25.61 -0.41 -7.03
CA ALA A 304 -25.80 -1.40 -8.10
C ALA A 304 -24.44 -1.86 -8.69
N GLU A 305 -23.48 -0.94 -8.85
CA GLU A 305 -22.14 -1.28 -9.36
C GLU A 305 -21.31 -2.01 -8.31
N MET A 306 -21.43 -1.64 -7.03
CA MET A 306 -20.83 -2.39 -5.91
C MET A 306 -21.32 -3.85 -5.92
N ALA A 307 -22.65 -4.03 -5.99
CA ALA A 307 -23.27 -5.36 -6.04
C ALA A 307 -22.86 -6.17 -7.29
N ARG A 308 -22.72 -5.48 -8.45
CA ARG A 308 -22.25 -6.13 -9.69
C ARG A 308 -20.83 -6.67 -9.54
N LEU A 309 -19.89 -5.87 -9.00
CA LEU A 309 -18.51 -6.29 -8.78
C LEU A 309 -18.42 -7.45 -7.77
N GLU A 310 -19.24 -7.43 -6.72
CA GLU A 310 -19.37 -8.53 -5.77
C GLU A 310 -19.89 -9.80 -6.46
N GLY A 311 -20.94 -9.69 -7.27
CA GLY A 311 -21.51 -10.81 -8.03
C GLY A 311 -20.50 -11.48 -8.96
N LEU A 312 -19.64 -10.70 -9.64
CA LEU A 312 -18.60 -11.22 -10.52
C LEU A 312 -17.59 -12.11 -9.78
N THR A 313 -17.34 -11.87 -8.50
CA THR A 313 -16.34 -12.63 -7.71
C THR A 313 -16.90 -13.90 -7.06
N SER A 314 -18.21 -14.12 -7.11
CA SER A 314 -18.88 -15.22 -6.39
C SER A 314 -18.43 -16.63 -6.82
N THR A 315 -18.05 -16.79 -8.10
CA THR A 315 -17.65 -18.08 -8.66
C THR A 315 -16.17 -18.43 -8.43
N TYR A 316 -15.34 -17.45 -8.03
CA TYR A 316 -13.92 -17.65 -7.78
C TYR A 316 -13.44 -16.97 -6.47
N VAL A 317 -14.31 -16.96 -5.47
CA VAL A 317 -14.04 -16.36 -4.16
C VAL A 317 -12.79 -16.92 -3.50
N ASN A 318 -12.49 -18.21 -3.67
CA ASN A 318 -11.29 -18.83 -3.11
C ASN A 318 -9.99 -18.27 -3.70
N ASP A 319 -9.97 -17.95 -4.99
CA ASP A 319 -8.83 -17.28 -5.61
C ASP A 319 -8.69 -15.83 -5.14
N ALA A 320 -9.79 -15.08 -5.14
CA ALA A 320 -9.80 -13.69 -4.77
C ALA A 320 -9.62 -13.44 -3.26
N SER A 321 -9.81 -14.48 -2.43
CA SER A 321 -9.68 -14.45 -0.97
C SER A 321 -8.73 -15.53 -0.43
N TRP A 322 -7.77 -15.99 -1.25
CA TRP A 322 -6.84 -17.09 -0.91
C TRP A 322 -6.10 -16.91 0.43
N PHE A 323 -5.96 -15.70 0.88
CA PHE A 323 -5.28 -15.30 2.12
C PHE A 323 -6.16 -15.44 3.37
N LYS A 324 -7.44 -15.77 3.24
CA LYS A 324 -8.37 -15.95 4.35
C LYS A 324 -8.36 -17.39 4.85
N ARG A 325 -8.71 -17.57 6.13
CA ARG A 325 -8.86 -18.90 6.72
C ARG A 325 -9.81 -19.78 5.88
N ASP A 326 -9.48 -21.03 5.73
CA ASP A 326 -10.26 -22.04 5.00
C ASP A 326 -10.46 -21.74 3.50
N ALA A 327 -9.74 -20.78 2.93
CA ALA A 327 -9.73 -20.58 1.47
C ALA A 327 -8.97 -21.73 0.77
N ALA A 328 -9.39 -22.07 -0.45
CA ALA A 328 -8.69 -23.10 -1.23
C ALA A 328 -7.24 -22.67 -1.52
N GLY A 329 -6.29 -23.58 -1.34
CA GLY A 329 -4.87 -23.34 -1.50
C GLY A 329 -4.18 -22.79 -0.25
N TRP A 330 -4.90 -22.71 0.86
CA TRP A 330 -4.31 -22.42 2.16
C TRP A 330 -3.77 -23.70 2.79
N THR A 331 -2.46 -23.80 2.93
CA THR A 331 -1.80 -24.92 3.64
C THR A 331 -1.68 -24.60 5.12
N ARG A 332 -1.53 -25.62 5.97
CA ARG A 332 -1.58 -25.46 7.43
C ARG A 332 -0.55 -24.46 7.95
N PRO A 333 -0.87 -23.76 9.04
CA PRO A 333 0.08 -22.92 9.76
C PRO A 333 1.25 -23.71 10.37
N GLY A 334 2.37 -23.62 9.79
CA GLY A 334 3.58 -24.42 10.01
C GLY A 334 4.25 -24.65 8.65
N ASP A 335 3.44 -24.79 7.60
CA ASP A 335 3.90 -24.75 6.22
C ASP A 335 3.89 -23.29 5.69
N ASP A 336 3.26 -22.36 6.42
CA ASP A 336 2.85 -21.03 5.96
C ASP A 336 3.85 -19.93 6.18
N ASP A 337 4.85 -20.15 6.96
CA ASP A 337 6.01 -19.27 6.90
C ASP A 337 6.66 -19.30 5.51
N GLN A 338 6.17 -20.20 4.64
CA GLN A 338 6.74 -20.38 3.31
C GLN A 338 6.00 -19.68 2.17
N ASN A 339 4.70 -19.32 2.29
CA ASN A 339 3.90 -18.87 1.12
C ASN A 339 2.95 -17.69 1.35
N THR A 340 2.92 -17.05 2.49
CA THR A 340 1.97 -15.98 2.82
C THR A 340 2.55 -14.57 2.81
N GLU A 341 3.74 -14.40 2.27
CA GLU A 341 4.31 -13.07 1.99
C GLU A 341 4.21 -12.68 0.53
#